data_d806323843a87054cd4bb2ef8b9c45bf
#
_entry.id   d806323843a87054cd4bb2ef8b9c45bf
#
_cell.length_a   1.000
_cell.length_b   1.000
_cell.length_c   1.000
_cell.angle_alpha   90.00
_cell.angle_beta   90.00
_cell.angle_gamma   90.00
#
_symmetry.space_group_name_H-M   'P 1'
#
loop_
_entity.id
_entity.type
_entity.pdbx_description
1 polymer ?
#
loop_
_entity_poly.entity_id
_entity_poly.type
_entity_poly.pdbx_seq_one_letter_code
_entity_poly.pdbx_strand_id
1 'polypeptide(L)'
;HTRNIGIMAHIDAGKTTCTERILFHTHKIHKIGETHDGASQMDWMEQEQERGITITSAATTAFWKGYRFNIIDTPGHVDFTIEVQRSLRVLDGAVLLIDAQAGVEPQSETVWRQANEYGVPRIIFANKMDKMGADFYFSLGTIKDRLGANTAAMELPIGAESDFNGVIDLVTMKAYHFDGKQAEDYTEIEIPEDMKDKAVEYRNILIEAAAD
;
A
#
# COMPACT_ATOMS: atom_id res chain seq x y z
N HIS A 1 -4.50 -16.34 14.90
CA HIS A 1 -3.33 -15.45 14.84
C HIS A 1 -3.82 -14.02 14.65
N THR A 2 -3.34 -13.08 15.47
CA THR A 2 -3.67 -11.65 15.36
C THR A 2 -2.45 -10.87 14.84
N ARG A 3 -2.69 -9.87 13.99
CA ARG A 3 -1.66 -8.94 13.48
C ARG A 3 -2.18 -7.52 13.53
N ASN A 4 -1.37 -6.63 14.06
CA ASN A 4 -1.60 -5.19 14.05
C ASN A 4 -0.84 -4.57 12.86
N ILE A 5 -1.57 -4.05 11.90
CA ILE A 5 -1.01 -3.51 10.65
C ILE A 5 -1.28 -2.02 10.58
N GLY A 6 -0.23 -1.22 10.44
CA GLY A 6 -0.33 0.22 10.20
C GLY A 6 -0.44 0.54 8.70
N ILE A 7 -1.31 1.47 8.34
CA ILE A 7 -1.32 2.05 6.99
C ILE A 7 -0.74 3.46 7.06
N MET A 8 0.34 3.68 6.35
CA MET A 8 1.11 4.93 6.34
C MET A 8 1.16 5.47 4.91
N ALA A 9 1.02 6.77 4.74
CA ALA A 9 1.03 7.38 3.42
C ALA A 9 1.36 8.87 3.49
N HIS A 10 1.86 9.43 2.39
CA HIS A 10 1.79 10.86 2.15
C HIS A 10 0.33 11.30 1.96
N ILE A 11 0.05 12.59 2.17
CA ILE A 11 -1.25 13.19 1.89
C ILE A 11 -1.63 12.89 0.44
N ASP A 12 -2.88 12.55 0.21
CA ASP A 12 -3.45 12.21 -1.09
C ASP A 12 -2.84 10.97 -1.78
N ALA A 13 -1.93 10.21 -1.16
CA ALA A 13 -1.44 8.96 -1.73
C ALA A 13 -2.51 7.83 -1.77
N GLY A 14 -3.71 8.08 -1.23
CA GLY A 14 -4.84 7.17 -1.28
C GLY A 14 -4.96 6.24 -0.08
N LYS A 15 -4.47 6.66 1.10
CA LYS A 15 -4.52 5.90 2.35
C LYS A 15 -5.94 5.45 2.69
N THR A 16 -6.89 6.36 2.81
CA THR A 16 -8.28 6.06 3.14
C THR A 16 -8.91 5.13 2.10
N THR A 17 -8.69 5.40 0.81
CA THR A 17 -9.19 4.53 -0.28
C THR A 17 -8.65 3.10 -0.15
N CYS A 18 -7.35 2.93 0.13
CA CYS A 18 -6.74 1.62 0.30
C CYS A 18 -7.34 0.88 1.51
N THR A 19 -7.48 1.56 2.64
CA THR A 19 -8.08 1.00 3.85
C THR A 19 -9.52 0.56 3.62
N GLU A 20 -10.35 1.42 3.01
CA GLU A 20 -11.74 1.10 2.65
C GLU A 20 -11.82 -0.12 1.71
N ARG A 21 -10.92 -0.25 0.74
CA ARG A 21 -10.83 -1.42 -0.14
C ARG A 21 -10.49 -2.69 0.63
N ILE A 22 -9.52 -2.65 1.55
CA ILE A 22 -9.19 -3.80 2.40
C ILE A 22 -10.41 -4.21 3.23
N LEU A 23 -11.13 -3.25 3.82
CA LEU A 23 -12.33 -3.53 4.61
C LEU A 23 -13.46 -4.12 3.76
N PHE A 24 -13.61 -3.65 2.53
CA PHE A 24 -14.59 -4.19 1.58
C PHE A 24 -14.27 -5.65 1.21
N HIS A 25 -13.01 -5.95 0.82
CA HIS A 25 -12.61 -7.29 0.41
C HIS A 25 -12.55 -8.29 1.57
N THR A 26 -12.41 -7.82 2.79
CA THR A 26 -12.54 -8.65 4.00
C THR A 26 -13.99 -8.77 4.47
N HIS A 27 -14.96 -8.29 3.69
CA HIS A 27 -16.39 -8.28 3.98
C HIS A 27 -16.75 -7.58 5.30
N LYS A 28 -15.89 -6.67 5.77
CA LYS A 28 -16.15 -5.87 6.96
C LYS A 28 -17.17 -4.77 6.67
N ILE A 29 -17.11 -4.20 5.47
CA ILE A 29 -18.09 -3.23 4.96
C ILE A 29 -18.72 -3.77 3.67
N HIS A 30 -19.96 -3.39 3.41
CA HIS A 30 -20.72 -3.84 2.23
C HIS A 30 -20.71 -2.85 1.07
N LYS A 31 -20.24 -1.63 1.32
CA LYS A 31 -20.13 -0.57 0.32
C LYS A 31 -18.85 0.22 0.59
N ILE A 32 -18.13 0.53 -0.47
CA ILE A 32 -16.93 1.37 -0.39
C ILE A 32 -17.39 2.82 -0.20
N GLY A 33 -16.92 3.47 0.88
CA GLY A 33 -17.08 4.90 1.08
C GLY A 33 -16.01 5.65 0.27
N GLU A 34 -16.43 6.66 -0.49
CA GLU A 34 -15.48 7.56 -1.15
C GLU A 34 -15.22 8.78 -0.25
N THR A 35 -13.95 9.17 -0.13
CA THR A 35 -13.51 10.31 0.69
C THR A 35 -14.17 11.63 0.26
N HIS A 36 -14.43 11.78 -1.04
CA HIS A 36 -15.08 12.98 -1.58
C HIS A 36 -16.56 13.12 -1.20
N ASP A 37 -17.20 12.01 -0.82
CA ASP A 37 -18.62 12.00 -0.42
C ASP A 37 -18.81 12.01 1.10
N GLY A 38 -17.73 12.10 1.90
CA GLY A 38 -17.79 12.06 3.37
C GLY A 38 -18.31 10.73 3.93
N ALA A 39 -18.27 9.67 3.15
CA ALA A 39 -18.87 8.38 3.46
C ALA A 39 -17.86 7.34 4.00
N SER A 40 -16.60 7.72 4.24
CA SER A 40 -15.57 6.82 4.76
C SER A 40 -15.86 6.42 6.21
N GLN A 41 -15.75 5.12 6.52
CA GLN A 41 -15.93 4.61 7.88
C GLN A 41 -14.72 4.84 8.78
N MET A 42 -13.56 5.14 8.22
CA MET A 42 -12.33 5.38 8.98
C MET A 42 -12.18 6.84 9.40
N ASP A 43 -12.71 7.77 8.62
CA ASP A 43 -12.73 9.21 8.93
C ASP A 43 -14.05 9.55 9.65
N TRP A 44 -14.12 9.29 10.95
CA TRP A 44 -15.35 9.42 11.74
C TRP A 44 -15.56 10.83 12.32
N MET A 45 -14.52 11.66 12.36
CA MET A 45 -14.63 13.05 12.81
C MET A 45 -15.08 13.95 11.66
N GLU A 46 -16.00 14.88 11.95
CA GLU A 46 -16.49 15.87 10.99
C GLU A 46 -15.35 16.66 10.33
N GLN A 47 -14.31 17.00 11.10
CA GLN A 47 -13.11 17.70 10.61
C GLN A 47 -12.24 16.83 9.69
N GLU A 48 -12.21 15.51 9.88
CA GLU A 48 -11.53 14.56 9.00
C GLU A 48 -12.24 14.47 7.65
N GLN A 49 -13.58 14.38 7.69
CA GLN A 49 -14.43 14.34 6.51
C GLN A 49 -14.37 15.63 5.69
N GLU A 50 -14.43 16.80 6.35
CA GLU A 50 -14.35 18.09 5.68
C GLU A 50 -13.00 18.35 5.00
N ARG A 51 -11.91 17.87 5.59
CA ARG A 51 -10.53 18.11 5.11
C ARG A 51 -9.97 16.98 4.29
N GLY A 52 -10.61 15.81 4.29
CA GLY A 52 -10.11 14.60 3.62
C GLY A 52 -8.79 14.08 4.19
N ILE A 53 -8.50 14.36 5.48
CA ILE A 53 -7.26 13.94 6.16
C ILE A 53 -7.59 13.23 7.47
N THR A 54 -6.83 12.17 7.78
CA THR A 54 -6.91 11.48 9.08
C THR A 54 -6.21 12.31 10.15
N ILE A 55 -6.92 12.68 11.20
CA ILE A 55 -6.39 13.46 12.34
C ILE A 55 -6.07 12.53 13.51
N THR A 56 -6.96 11.57 13.80
CA THR A 56 -6.83 10.64 14.91
C THR A 56 -6.61 9.23 14.38
N SER A 57 -5.70 8.46 15.01
CA SER A 57 -5.52 7.05 14.64
C SER A 57 -6.80 6.26 14.86
N ALA A 58 -7.39 5.78 13.78
CA ALA A 58 -8.54 4.90 13.82
C ALA A 58 -8.07 3.43 13.75
N ALA A 59 -8.68 2.57 14.54
CA ALA A 59 -8.40 1.13 14.51
C ALA A 59 -9.66 0.36 14.15
N THR A 60 -9.56 -0.51 13.17
CA THR A 60 -10.64 -1.43 12.82
C THR A 60 -10.13 -2.85 12.70
N THR A 61 -11.02 -3.82 12.91
CA THR A 61 -10.66 -5.23 12.83
C THR A 61 -11.28 -5.86 11.59
N ALA A 62 -10.46 -6.55 10.83
CA ALA A 62 -10.86 -7.38 9.70
C ALA A 62 -10.40 -8.83 9.89
N PHE A 63 -11.06 -9.76 9.20
CA PHE A 63 -10.71 -11.18 9.23
C PHE A 63 -10.44 -11.65 7.80
N TRP A 64 -9.30 -12.32 7.59
CA TRP A 64 -8.93 -12.86 6.29
C TRP A 64 -8.16 -14.17 6.45
N LYS A 65 -8.58 -15.22 5.74
CA LYS A 65 -7.91 -16.53 5.72
C LYS A 65 -7.55 -17.08 7.12
N GLY A 66 -8.45 -16.91 8.10
CA GLY A 66 -8.24 -17.37 9.48
C GLY A 66 -7.37 -16.47 10.36
N TYR A 67 -6.91 -15.33 9.85
CA TYR A 67 -6.19 -14.32 10.62
C TYR A 67 -7.12 -13.18 11.00
N ARG A 68 -6.85 -12.60 12.17
CA ARG A 68 -7.44 -11.34 12.61
C ARG A 68 -6.43 -10.22 12.36
N PHE A 69 -6.83 -9.23 11.62
CA PHE A 69 -6.05 -8.02 11.36
C PHE A 69 -6.68 -6.84 12.08
N ASN A 70 -5.92 -6.18 12.95
CA ASN A 70 -6.26 -4.86 13.44
C ASN A 70 -5.56 -3.87 12.54
N ILE A 71 -6.32 -3.16 11.72
CA ILE A 71 -5.83 -2.14 10.80
C ILE A 71 -5.84 -0.83 11.55
N ILE A 72 -4.66 -0.22 11.68
CA ILE A 72 -4.47 1.05 12.37
C ILE A 72 -4.14 2.08 11.30
N ASP A 73 -5.10 2.98 11.06
CA ASP A 73 -4.92 4.09 10.15
C ASP A 73 -4.15 5.19 10.87
N THR A 74 -2.95 5.51 10.38
CA THR A 74 -2.08 6.50 11.01
C THR A 74 -2.21 7.84 10.32
N PRO A 75 -2.26 8.96 11.08
CA PRO A 75 -2.25 10.29 10.48
C PRO A 75 -1.05 10.48 9.55
N GLY A 76 -1.28 11.02 8.35
CA GLY A 76 -0.22 11.30 7.38
C GLY A 76 0.45 12.68 7.56
N HIS A 77 -0.02 13.50 8.50
CA HIS A 77 0.46 14.87 8.69
C HIS A 77 1.59 14.95 9.71
N VAL A 78 2.59 15.79 9.43
CA VAL A 78 3.74 16.01 10.34
C VAL A 78 3.35 16.57 11.70
N ASP A 79 2.21 17.25 11.79
CA ASP A 79 1.71 17.86 13.03
C ASP A 79 1.21 16.80 14.06
N PHE A 80 0.96 15.57 13.62
CA PHE A 80 0.45 14.47 14.45
C PHE A 80 1.54 13.45 14.84
N THR A 81 2.77 13.89 15.02
CA THR A 81 3.93 13.01 15.30
C THR A 81 3.71 12.11 16.52
N ILE A 82 3.06 12.60 17.58
CA ILE A 82 2.80 11.81 18.80
C ILE A 82 1.83 10.67 18.53
N GLU A 83 0.79 10.92 17.74
CA GLU A 83 -0.22 9.90 17.38
C GLU A 83 0.41 8.81 16.50
N VAL A 84 1.26 9.21 15.55
CA VAL A 84 2.01 8.28 14.71
C VAL A 84 2.95 7.41 15.57
N GLN A 85 3.70 8.01 16.49
CA GLN A 85 4.62 7.28 17.38
C GLN A 85 3.90 6.29 18.29
N ARG A 86 2.73 6.67 18.84
CA ARG A 86 1.91 5.77 19.66
C ARG A 86 1.44 4.57 18.85
N SER A 87 1.01 4.81 17.62
CA SER A 87 0.57 3.74 16.71
C SER A 87 1.71 2.79 16.37
N LEU A 88 2.90 3.31 16.03
CA LEU A 88 4.06 2.51 15.66
C LEU A 88 4.49 1.50 16.73
N ARG A 89 4.30 1.82 18.02
CA ARG A 89 4.72 0.94 19.14
C ARG A 89 3.94 -0.38 19.22
N VAL A 90 2.75 -0.43 18.64
CA VAL A 90 1.86 -1.60 18.73
C VAL A 90 1.77 -2.39 17.44
N LEU A 91 2.47 -1.93 16.37
CA LEU A 91 2.41 -2.55 15.06
C LEU A 91 3.30 -3.80 14.97
N ASP A 92 2.76 -4.87 14.40
CA ASP A 92 3.53 -6.03 13.94
C ASP A 92 4.17 -5.77 12.57
N GLY A 93 3.61 -4.85 11.79
CA GLY A 93 4.10 -4.44 10.49
C GLY A 93 3.31 -3.25 9.94
N ALA A 94 3.80 -2.66 8.87
CA ALA A 94 3.14 -1.53 8.23
C ALA A 94 3.15 -1.62 6.71
N VAL A 95 2.16 -0.99 6.09
CA VAL A 95 2.09 -0.74 4.65
C VAL A 95 2.34 0.74 4.42
N LEU A 96 3.41 1.06 3.70
CA LEU A 96 3.67 2.42 3.23
C LEU A 96 3.12 2.56 1.80
N LEU A 97 2.10 3.40 1.63
CA LEU A 97 1.60 3.75 0.31
C LEU A 97 2.41 4.90 -0.27
N ILE A 98 2.82 4.75 -1.51
CA ILE A 98 3.40 5.83 -2.32
C ILE A 98 2.54 6.06 -3.56
N ASP A 99 2.45 7.30 -3.99
CA ASP A 99 1.84 7.66 -5.27
C ASP A 99 2.81 7.31 -6.40
N ALA A 100 2.39 6.45 -7.33
CA ALA A 100 3.25 6.01 -8.43
C ALA A 100 3.64 7.12 -9.42
N GLN A 101 2.97 8.29 -9.36
CA GLN A 101 3.34 9.47 -10.14
C GLN A 101 4.50 10.25 -9.49
N ALA A 102 4.50 10.33 -8.15
CA ALA A 102 5.44 11.16 -7.39
C ALA A 102 6.61 10.37 -6.77
N GLY A 103 6.42 9.06 -6.55
CA GLY A 103 7.37 8.24 -5.79
C GLY A 103 7.41 8.62 -4.32
N VAL A 104 8.58 8.55 -3.71
CA VAL A 104 8.77 8.91 -2.30
C VAL A 104 8.73 10.43 -2.12
N GLU A 105 7.90 10.89 -1.19
CA GLU A 105 7.71 12.29 -0.85
C GLU A 105 8.22 12.58 0.58
N PRO A 106 8.45 13.86 0.96
CA PRO A 106 9.09 14.21 2.24
C PRO A 106 8.38 13.65 3.48
N GLN A 107 7.05 13.55 3.46
CA GLN A 107 6.30 12.97 4.57
C GLN A 107 6.53 11.45 4.67
N SER A 108 6.65 10.76 3.53
CA SER A 108 7.01 9.34 3.49
C SER A 108 8.38 9.08 4.12
N GLU A 109 9.36 9.97 3.87
CA GLU A 109 10.69 9.89 4.49
C GLU A 109 10.61 10.05 6.03
N THR A 110 9.77 10.95 6.51
CA THR A 110 9.59 11.20 7.94
C THR A 110 8.99 9.96 8.63
N VAL A 111 7.91 9.43 8.09
CA VAL A 111 7.25 8.23 8.63
C VAL A 111 8.15 7.01 8.53
N TRP A 112 8.92 6.89 7.45
CA TRP A 112 9.91 5.83 7.27
C TRP A 112 10.98 5.84 8.37
N ARG A 113 11.52 7.02 8.68
CA ARG A 113 12.51 7.22 9.76
C ARG A 113 11.94 6.83 11.12
N GLN A 114 10.72 7.28 11.43
CA GLN A 114 10.03 6.93 12.67
C GLN A 114 9.82 5.42 12.79
N ALA A 115 9.39 4.76 11.70
CA ALA A 115 9.22 3.31 11.69
C ALA A 115 10.55 2.56 11.90
N ASN A 116 11.69 3.11 11.42
CA ASN A 116 13.02 2.56 11.73
C ASN A 116 13.33 2.62 13.22
N GLU A 117 13.03 3.73 13.88
CA GLU A 117 13.26 3.90 15.33
C GLU A 117 12.52 2.85 16.16
N TYR A 118 11.35 2.43 15.72
CA TYR A 118 10.53 1.41 16.39
C TYR A 118 10.74 -0.01 15.84
N GLY A 119 11.63 -0.19 14.87
CA GLY A 119 11.92 -1.51 14.28
C GLY A 119 10.71 -2.15 13.59
N VAL A 120 9.77 -1.38 13.06
CA VAL A 120 8.55 -1.89 12.41
C VAL A 120 8.87 -2.38 11.01
N PRO A 121 8.65 -3.69 10.70
CA PRO A 121 8.78 -4.21 9.34
C PRO A 121 7.76 -3.58 8.40
N ARG A 122 8.14 -3.35 7.15
CA ARG A 122 7.27 -2.66 6.18
C ARG A 122 7.26 -3.31 4.82
N ILE A 123 6.11 -3.24 4.20
CA ILE A 123 5.95 -3.40 2.76
C ILE A 123 5.57 -2.05 2.15
N ILE A 124 5.96 -1.82 0.90
CA ILE A 124 5.63 -0.59 0.17
C ILE A 124 4.64 -0.95 -0.93
N PHE A 125 3.59 -0.17 -1.04
CA PHE A 125 2.54 -0.33 -2.03
C PHE A 125 2.53 0.89 -2.96
N ALA A 126 2.90 0.68 -4.24
CA ALA A 126 2.80 1.70 -5.28
C ALA A 126 1.34 1.81 -5.72
N ASN A 127 0.69 2.88 -5.30
CA ASN A 127 -0.72 3.15 -5.56
C ASN A 127 -0.90 4.04 -6.79
N LYS A 128 -2.10 4.09 -7.33
CA LYS A 128 -2.52 4.93 -8.47
C LYS A 128 -1.77 4.62 -9.77
N MET A 129 -1.46 3.34 -9.98
CA MET A 129 -0.82 2.89 -11.22
C MET A 129 -1.65 3.16 -12.49
N ASP A 130 -2.95 3.44 -12.32
CA ASP A 130 -3.91 3.81 -13.36
C ASP A 130 -3.89 5.29 -13.74
N LYS A 131 -3.15 6.12 -13.03
CA LYS A 131 -3.09 7.56 -13.28
C LYS A 131 -2.02 7.93 -14.30
N MET A 132 -2.29 8.99 -15.07
CA MET A 132 -1.33 9.54 -16.04
C MET A 132 -0.03 9.94 -15.32
N GLY A 133 1.12 9.54 -15.84
CA GLY A 133 2.43 9.78 -15.25
C GLY A 133 2.84 8.73 -14.20
N ALA A 134 2.04 7.70 -13.96
CA ALA A 134 2.40 6.62 -13.05
C ALA A 134 3.55 5.77 -13.62
N ASP A 135 4.61 5.62 -12.83
CA ASP A 135 5.78 4.81 -13.17
C ASP A 135 6.27 4.03 -11.96
N PHE A 136 6.09 2.71 -12.01
CA PHE A 136 6.52 1.80 -10.96
C PHE A 136 8.04 1.79 -10.78
N TYR A 137 8.79 1.77 -11.86
CA TYR A 137 10.25 1.65 -11.80
C TYR A 137 10.91 2.93 -11.33
N PHE A 138 10.37 4.08 -11.73
CA PHE A 138 10.73 5.36 -11.14
C PHE A 138 10.47 5.38 -9.64
N SER A 139 9.29 4.95 -9.21
CA SER A 139 8.91 4.88 -7.80
C SER A 139 9.84 3.96 -7.01
N LEU A 140 10.16 2.78 -7.55
CA LEU A 140 11.11 1.85 -6.94
C LEU A 140 12.51 2.46 -6.79
N GLY A 141 12.96 3.23 -7.79
CA GLY A 141 14.22 3.99 -7.74
C GLY A 141 14.21 5.02 -6.61
N THR A 142 13.13 5.80 -6.47
CA THR A 142 13.02 6.81 -5.39
C THR A 142 13.04 6.19 -3.99
N ILE A 143 12.52 4.97 -3.80
CA ILE A 143 12.59 4.26 -2.52
C ILE A 143 14.05 3.99 -2.15
N LYS A 144 14.83 3.49 -3.10
CA LYS A 144 16.24 3.21 -2.90
C LYS A 144 17.05 4.49 -2.63
N ASP A 145 16.83 5.52 -3.45
CA ASP A 145 17.62 6.76 -3.41
C ASP A 145 17.28 7.62 -2.19
N ARG A 146 16.02 7.73 -1.83
CA ARG A 146 15.58 8.66 -0.76
C ARG A 146 15.41 8.01 0.61
N LEU A 147 15.06 6.72 0.64
CA LEU A 147 14.89 6.01 1.92
C LEU A 147 16.13 5.19 2.30
N GLY A 148 17.09 5.00 1.37
CA GLY A 148 18.26 4.15 1.58
C GLY A 148 17.90 2.70 1.88
N ALA A 149 16.73 2.25 1.42
CA ALA A 149 16.19 0.96 1.76
C ALA A 149 16.69 -0.12 0.80
N ASN A 150 17.11 -1.26 1.34
CA ASN A 150 17.32 -2.46 0.54
C ASN A 150 15.97 -3.06 0.18
N THR A 151 15.47 -2.72 -1.01
CA THR A 151 14.14 -3.11 -1.47
C THR A 151 14.20 -4.07 -2.63
N ALA A 152 13.29 -5.04 -2.62
CA ALA A 152 13.03 -5.91 -3.75
C ALA A 152 11.55 -5.88 -4.09
N ALA A 153 11.23 -5.84 -5.38
CA ALA A 153 9.85 -5.94 -5.85
C ALA A 153 9.32 -7.36 -5.57
N MET A 154 8.13 -7.45 -5.02
CA MET A 154 7.38 -8.71 -4.87
C MET A 154 6.43 -8.94 -6.04
N GLU A 155 5.98 -7.86 -6.65
CA GLU A 155 5.09 -7.87 -7.81
C GLU A 155 5.58 -6.85 -8.85
N LEU A 156 5.33 -7.14 -10.12
CA LEU A 156 5.55 -6.20 -11.23
C LEU A 156 4.21 -5.85 -11.87
N PRO A 157 3.97 -4.58 -12.22
CA PRO A 157 2.76 -4.20 -12.94
C PRO A 157 2.80 -4.68 -14.39
N ILE A 158 1.65 -5.06 -14.92
CA ILE A 158 1.42 -5.29 -16.34
C ILE A 158 0.76 -4.03 -16.88
N GLY A 159 1.52 -3.27 -17.69
CA GLY A 159 1.11 -1.95 -18.15
C GLY A 159 1.28 -0.85 -17.10
N ALA A 160 0.92 0.35 -17.48
CA ALA A 160 0.88 1.54 -16.63
C ALA A 160 -0.18 2.51 -17.16
N GLU A 161 -0.61 3.46 -16.35
CA GLU A 161 -1.65 4.43 -16.71
C GLU A 161 -2.94 3.75 -17.17
N SER A 162 -3.47 4.13 -18.34
CA SER A 162 -4.68 3.53 -18.94
C SER A 162 -4.50 2.06 -19.34
N ASP A 163 -3.26 1.62 -19.51
CA ASP A 163 -2.93 0.25 -19.92
C ASP A 163 -2.61 -0.66 -18.70
N PHE A 164 -2.65 -0.12 -17.48
CA PHE A 164 -2.49 -0.91 -16.27
C PHE A 164 -3.66 -1.88 -16.10
N ASN A 165 -3.40 -3.16 -16.28
CA ASN A 165 -4.45 -4.18 -16.32
C ASN A 165 -4.11 -5.45 -15.54
N GLY A 166 -2.99 -5.52 -14.85
CA GLY A 166 -2.62 -6.72 -14.11
C GLY A 166 -1.32 -6.59 -13.34
N VAL A 167 -0.93 -7.69 -12.72
CA VAL A 167 0.33 -7.83 -11.96
C VAL A 167 0.96 -9.20 -12.19
N ILE A 168 2.28 -9.27 -12.08
CA ILE A 168 3.05 -10.50 -12.01
C ILE A 168 3.52 -10.69 -10.58
N ASP A 169 3.10 -11.76 -9.93
CA ASP A 169 3.58 -12.18 -8.62
C ASP A 169 4.93 -12.91 -8.79
N LEU A 170 5.99 -12.30 -8.30
CA LEU A 170 7.36 -12.85 -8.40
C LEU A 170 7.63 -13.97 -7.40
N VAL A 171 6.82 -14.14 -6.38
CA VAL A 171 6.93 -15.23 -5.41
C VAL A 171 6.46 -16.54 -6.05
N THR A 172 5.31 -16.51 -6.70
CA THR A 172 4.71 -17.68 -7.34
C THR A 172 5.04 -17.81 -8.82
N MET A 173 5.55 -16.75 -9.46
CA MET A 173 5.77 -16.63 -10.91
C MET A 173 4.48 -16.85 -11.69
N LYS A 174 3.42 -16.22 -11.25
CA LYS A 174 2.11 -16.20 -11.89
C LYS A 174 1.73 -14.77 -12.24
N ALA A 175 0.96 -14.62 -13.30
CA ALA A 175 0.42 -13.33 -13.69
C ALA A 175 -1.10 -13.31 -13.51
N TYR A 176 -1.63 -12.15 -13.15
CA TYR A 176 -3.05 -11.93 -12.94
C TYR A 176 -3.50 -10.71 -13.72
N HIS A 177 -4.57 -10.91 -14.50
CA HIS A 177 -5.23 -9.84 -15.24
C HIS A 177 -6.49 -9.40 -14.49
N PHE A 178 -6.73 -8.10 -14.42
CA PHE A 178 -7.92 -7.53 -13.79
C PHE A 178 -9.04 -7.40 -14.81
N ASP A 179 -10.09 -8.23 -14.68
CA ASP A 179 -11.17 -8.34 -15.66
C ASP A 179 -12.32 -7.37 -15.40
N GLY A 180 -12.36 -6.71 -14.24
CA GLY A 180 -13.48 -5.88 -13.86
C GLY A 180 -13.19 -4.83 -12.81
N LYS A 181 -14.26 -4.20 -12.31
CA LYS A 181 -14.21 -3.16 -11.27
C LYS A 181 -14.22 -3.71 -9.84
N GLN A 182 -14.46 -5.01 -9.69
CA GLN A 182 -14.48 -5.69 -8.39
C GLN A 182 -13.20 -6.49 -8.23
N ALA A 183 -12.68 -6.59 -7.00
CA ALA A 183 -11.42 -7.26 -6.73
C ALA A 183 -11.45 -8.78 -6.91
N GLU A 184 -12.62 -9.36 -7.00
CA GLU A 184 -12.78 -10.79 -7.28
C GLU A 184 -12.73 -11.09 -8.79
N ASP A 185 -12.73 -10.03 -9.62
CA ASP A 185 -12.71 -10.12 -11.07
C ASP A 185 -11.26 -10.10 -11.58
N TYR A 186 -10.51 -11.15 -11.27
CA TYR A 186 -9.17 -11.35 -11.84
C TYR A 186 -9.02 -12.77 -12.37
N THR A 187 -8.23 -12.91 -13.42
CA THR A 187 -7.93 -14.19 -14.07
C THR A 187 -6.43 -14.47 -14.04
N GLU A 188 -6.04 -15.68 -13.66
CA GLU A 188 -4.65 -16.13 -13.78
C GLU A 188 -4.32 -16.30 -15.26
N ILE A 189 -3.26 -15.68 -15.71
CA ILE A 189 -2.76 -15.73 -17.09
C ILE A 189 -1.29 -16.15 -17.12
N GLU A 190 -0.81 -16.53 -18.29
CA GLU A 190 0.63 -16.67 -18.51
C GLU A 190 1.34 -15.31 -18.41
N ILE A 191 2.58 -15.31 -17.90
CA ILE A 191 3.41 -14.11 -17.90
C ILE A 191 3.58 -13.64 -19.36
N PRO A 192 3.26 -12.35 -19.67
CA PRO A 192 3.46 -11.81 -21.01
C PRO A 192 4.88 -12.06 -21.53
N GLU A 193 4.99 -12.42 -22.80
CA GLU A 193 6.28 -12.84 -23.38
C GLU A 193 7.37 -11.77 -23.25
N ASP A 194 7.00 -10.51 -23.46
CA ASP A 194 7.87 -9.34 -23.32
C ASP A 194 8.29 -9.03 -21.88
N MET A 195 7.65 -9.65 -20.88
CA MET A 195 7.95 -9.46 -19.47
C MET A 195 8.64 -10.65 -18.81
N LYS A 196 8.78 -11.80 -19.49
CA LYS A 196 9.36 -13.02 -18.92
C LYS A 196 10.79 -12.81 -18.39
N ASP A 197 11.65 -12.22 -19.20
CA ASP A 197 13.06 -11.98 -18.83
C ASP A 197 13.14 -11.02 -17.62
N LYS A 198 12.36 -9.97 -17.65
CA LYS A 198 12.27 -9.01 -16.54
C LYS A 198 11.73 -9.66 -15.26
N ALA A 199 10.71 -10.51 -15.36
CA ALA A 199 10.18 -11.23 -14.21
C ALA A 199 11.23 -12.16 -13.58
N VAL A 200 12.02 -12.85 -14.39
CA VAL A 200 13.14 -13.70 -13.91
C VAL A 200 14.21 -12.85 -13.23
N GLU A 201 14.62 -11.73 -13.84
CA GLU A 201 15.60 -10.81 -13.27
C GLU A 201 15.15 -10.31 -11.87
N TYR A 202 13.94 -9.76 -11.77
CA TYR A 202 13.43 -9.24 -10.51
C TYR A 202 13.16 -10.33 -9.47
N ARG A 203 12.79 -11.53 -9.89
CA ARG A 203 12.70 -12.68 -8.98
C ARG A 203 14.07 -13.02 -8.37
N ASN A 204 15.14 -13.00 -9.15
CA ASN A 204 16.47 -13.27 -8.62
C ASN A 204 16.87 -12.22 -7.58
N ILE A 205 16.60 -10.92 -7.85
CA ILE A 205 16.82 -9.84 -6.89
C ILE A 205 16.00 -10.08 -5.61
N LEU A 206 14.75 -10.51 -5.74
CA LEU A 206 13.89 -10.81 -4.59
C LEU A 206 14.44 -11.97 -3.75
N ILE A 207 14.93 -13.02 -4.39
CA ILE A 207 15.52 -14.20 -3.71
C ILE A 207 16.81 -13.79 -2.97
N GLU A 208 17.68 -13.01 -3.61
CA GLU A 208 18.90 -12.47 -2.99
C GLU A 208 18.57 -11.62 -1.77
N ALA A 209 17.62 -10.69 -1.90
CA ALA A 209 17.20 -9.83 -0.79
C ALA A 209 16.51 -10.58 0.37
N ALA A 210 15.96 -11.76 0.12
CA ALA A 210 15.35 -12.59 1.15
C ALA A 210 16.36 -13.54 1.82
N ALA A 211 17.55 -13.72 1.25
CA ALA A 211 18.62 -14.56 1.77
C ALA A 211 19.59 -13.80 2.71
N ASP A 212 19.63 -12.46 2.60
CA ASP A 212 20.41 -11.55 3.46
C ASP A 212 19.69 -11.28 4.81
#